data_a8018de7a4768977e7bae0badb53fc94
#
_entry.id   a8018de7a4768977e7bae0badb53fc94
#
_cell.length_a   1.000
_cell.length_b   1.000
_cell.length_c   1.000
_cell.angle_alpha   90.00
_cell.angle_beta   90.00
_cell.angle_gamma   90.00
#
_symmetry.space_group_name_H-M   'P 1'
#
loop_
_entity.id
_entity.type
_entity.pdbx_description
1 polymer ?
#
loop_
_entity_poly.entity_id
_entity_poly.type
_entity_poly.pdbx_seq_one_letter_code
_entity_poly.pdbx_strand_id
1 'polypeptide(L)'
;DPKSFFKKMDEAGGPVNTYVGELYFNAHRGTYTSQAKVKQNNRRAEFALREMEMWGAFGLCKGNVYDSEKADALWKELLLNQFHDILPGSSIGRVYEEARKAVCGVIETANKQADIYMSQLVTKENENDVTLFNSFGFERKTVVELPEAFADGAKTFEGEEVFVEKTPFGVKAWVTIPPCGAATLVPYKKKNVEQKAVLAEKTTDGIALENSQVRVKINKKG
;
A
#
# COMPACT_ATOMS: atom_id res chain seq x y z
N ASP A 1 40.34 18.98 5.44
CA ASP A 1 38.94 18.70 5.18
C ASP A 1 38.80 17.50 4.23
N PRO A 2 37.62 16.86 4.09
CA PRO A 2 37.45 15.69 3.24
C PRO A 2 37.82 15.90 1.77
N LYS A 3 37.54 17.06 1.20
CA LYS A 3 37.87 17.36 -0.21
C LYS A 3 39.37 17.33 -0.45
N SER A 4 40.15 17.94 0.45
CA SER A 4 41.63 17.93 0.37
C SER A 4 42.20 16.51 0.50
N PHE A 5 41.56 15.67 1.31
CA PHE A 5 41.96 14.29 1.46
C PHE A 5 41.76 13.51 0.16
N PHE A 6 40.55 13.56 -0.40
CA PHE A 6 40.26 12.83 -1.64
C PHE A 6 41.10 13.36 -2.84
N LYS A 7 41.33 14.68 -2.93
CA LYS A 7 42.20 15.25 -3.95
C LYS A 7 43.60 14.67 -3.85
N LYS A 8 44.17 14.56 -2.65
CA LYS A 8 45.48 13.94 -2.46
C LYS A 8 45.52 12.46 -2.82
N MET A 9 44.41 11.75 -2.57
CA MET A 9 44.28 10.36 -3.01
C MET A 9 44.29 10.22 -4.53
N ASP A 10 43.57 11.09 -5.23
CA ASP A 10 43.54 11.11 -6.70
C ASP A 10 44.91 11.44 -7.28
N GLU A 11 45.61 12.44 -6.71
CA GLU A 11 46.97 12.83 -7.08
C GLU A 11 47.99 11.71 -6.84
N ALA A 12 47.73 10.84 -5.84
CA ALA A 12 48.59 9.67 -5.55
C ALA A 12 48.29 8.43 -6.42
N GLY A 13 47.41 8.55 -7.42
CA GLY A 13 47.06 7.48 -8.34
C GLY A 13 45.76 6.76 -8.07
N GLY A 14 44.98 7.20 -7.05
CA GLY A 14 43.68 6.66 -6.76
C GLY A 14 43.64 5.20 -6.25
N PRO A 15 42.48 4.61 -6.11
CA PRO A 15 42.33 3.20 -5.68
C PRO A 15 42.74 2.23 -6.78
N VAL A 16 43.46 1.18 -6.39
CA VAL A 16 43.95 0.13 -7.31
C VAL A 16 42.87 -0.87 -7.69
N ASN A 17 41.88 -1.07 -6.80
CA ASN A 17 40.83 -2.07 -6.98
C ASN A 17 39.47 -1.43 -7.23
N THR A 18 38.74 -1.96 -8.19
CA THR A 18 37.34 -1.59 -8.46
C THR A 18 36.44 -2.72 -7.99
N TYR A 19 35.44 -2.40 -7.19
CA TYR A 19 34.37 -3.30 -6.82
C TYR A 19 33.06 -2.86 -7.49
N VAL A 20 32.40 -3.79 -8.15
CA VAL A 20 31.08 -3.56 -8.77
C VAL A 20 30.06 -4.36 -8.01
N GLY A 21 29.10 -3.68 -7.38
CA GLY A 21 28.06 -4.28 -6.58
C GLY A 21 27.78 -3.50 -5.29
N GLU A 22 26.97 -4.08 -4.42
CA GLU A 22 26.58 -3.49 -3.15
C GLU A 22 27.67 -3.72 -2.09
N LEU A 23 28.14 -2.64 -1.48
CA LEU A 23 29.12 -2.70 -0.38
C LEU A 23 28.37 -2.76 0.95
N TYR A 24 28.24 -3.94 1.54
CA TYR A 24 27.68 -4.10 2.87
C TYR A 24 28.60 -4.96 3.77
N PHE A 25 28.53 -4.65 5.06
CA PHE A 25 29.43 -5.26 6.04
C PHE A 25 29.02 -6.71 6.35
N ASN A 26 29.85 -7.67 6.04
CA ASN A 26 29.55 -9.10 6.14
C ASN A 26 29.10 -9.55 7.55
N ALA A 27 29.72 -8.97 8.60
CA ALA A 27 29.39 -9.27 9.99
C ALA A 27 27.98 -8.83 10.40
N HIS A 28 27.35 -7.94 9.63
CA HIS A 28 26.03 -7.38 9.92
C HIS A 28 24.91 -7.82 8.96
N ARG A 29 25.14 -8.86 8.16
CA ARG A 29 24.12 -9.37 7.21
C ARG A 29 22.81 -9.78 7.86
N GLY A 30 22.87 -10.27 9.09
CA GLY A 30 21.68 -10.63 9.87
C GLY A 30 20.72 -9.47 10.12
N THR A 31 21.18 -8.22 10.06
CA THR A 31 20.35 -7.03 10.30
C THR A 31 19.23 -6.85 9.27
N TYR A 32 19.34 -7.41 8.07
CA TYR A 32 18.30 -7.35 7.03
C TYR A 32 17.03 -8.13 7.42
N THR A 33 17.18 -9.19 8.23
CA THR A 33 16.08 -10.08 8.61
C THR A 33 15.81 -10.16 10.10
N SER A 34 16.80 -9.81 10.94
CA SER A 34 16.63 -9.80 12.39
C SER A 34 15.48 -8.89 12.79
N GLN A 35 14.61 -9.37 13.69
CA GLN A 35 13.42 -8.63 14.12
C GLN A 35 12.57 -8.14 12.91
N ALA A 36 12.23 -9.03 11.99
CA ALA A 36 11.55 -8.72 10.73
C ALA A 36 10.28 -7.86 10.92
N LYS A 37 9.61 -8.00 12.06
CA LYS A 37 8.42 -7.22 12.41
C LYS A 37 8.71 -5.73 12.57
N VAL A 38 9.90 -5.36 13.03
CA VAL A 38 10.34 -3.96 13.15
C VAL A 38 10.42 -3.35 11.74
N LYS A 39 11.04 -4.04 10.78
CA LYS A 39 11.13 -3.59 9.39
C LYS A 39 9.76 -3.46 8.73
N GLN A 40 8.90 -4.45 8.96
CA GLN A 40 7.53 -4.43 8.44
C GLN A 40 6.74 -3.23 9.00
N ASN A 41 6.78 -3.01 10.30
CA ASN A 41 6.06 -1.92 10.93
C ASN A 41 6.62 -0.56 10.53
N ASN A 42 7.95 -0.43 10.41
CA ASN A 42 8.59 0.77 9.90
C ASN A 42 8.02 1.14 8.51
N ARG A 43 8.01 0.18 7.58
CA ARG A 43 7.48 0.43 6.23
C ARG A 43 5.99 0.76 6.24
N ARG A 44 5.20 0.10 7.07
CA ARG A 44 3.77 0.41 7.23
C ARG A 44 3.53 1.80 7.80
N ALA A 45 4.36 2.24 8.75
CA ALA A 45 4.26 3.58 9.31
C ALA A 45 4.62 4.65 8.29
N GLU A 46 5.68 4.45 7.50
CA GLU A 46 6.04 5.37 6.40
C GLU A 46 4.88 5.53 5.40
N PHE A 47 4.22 4.43 5.04
CA PHE A 47 3.06 4.49 4.14
C PHE A 47 1.86 5.18 4.78
N ALA A 48 1.53 4.87 6.04
CA ALA A 48 0.42 5.48 6.74
C ALA A 48 0.61 7.00 6.89
N LEU A 49 1.81 7.44 7.23
CA LEU A 49 2.15 8.86 7.34
C LEU A 49 2.07 9.57 5.98
N ARG A 50 2.61 8.95 4.92
CA ARG A 50 2.49 9.47 3.56
C ARG A 50 1.02 9.63 3.14
N GLU A 51 0.17 8.63 3.40
CA GLU A 51 -1.27 8.71 3.12
C GLU A 51 -1.93 9.86 3.89
N MET A 52 -1.63 9.96 5.19
CA MET A 52 -2.15 11.03 6.03
C MET A 52 -1.78 12.42 5.49
N GLU A 53 -0.51 12.65 5.17
CA GLU A 53 -0.03 13.92 4.63
C GLU A 53 -0.64 14.24 3.27
N MET A 54 -0.69 13.26 2.38
CA MET A 54 -1.21 13.45 1.02
C MET A 54 -2.68 13.86 1.04
N TRP A 55 -3.53 13.12 1.75
CA TRP A 55 -4.95 13.43 1.83
C TRP A 55 -5.23 14.69 2.63
N GLY A 56 -4.42 14.97 3.66
CA GLY A 56 -4.44 16.23 4.39
C GLY A 56 -4.09 17.42 3.50
N ALA A 57 -3.07 17.31 2.65
CA ALA A 57 -2.70 18.34 1.68
C ALA A 57 -3.81 18.59 0.64
N PHE A 58 -4.45 17.54 0.13
CA PHE A 58 -5.64 17.69 -0.74
C PHE A 58 -6.78 18.41 -0.01
N GLY A 59 -7.03 18.04 1.25
CA GLY A 59 -8.02 18.71 2.10
C GLY A 59 -7.71 20.19 2.28
N LEU A 60 -6.46 20.53 2.53
CA LEU A 60 -6.01 21.92 2.67
C LEU A 60 -6.28 22.74 1.40
N CYS A 61 -6.06 22.17 0.21
CA CYS A 61 -6.41 22.83 -1.05
C CYS A 61 -7.93 23.05 -1.22
N LYS A 62 -8.76 22.37 -0.46
CA LYS A 62 -10.22 22.55 -0.40
C LYS A 62 -10.68 23.44 0.75
N GLY A 63 -9.75 24.01 1.51
CA GLY A 63 -10.03 24.87 2.68
C GLY A 63 -10.25 24.10 4.00
N ASN A 64 -9.98 22.80 4.03
CA ASN A 64 -10.02 22.00 5.25
C ASN A 64 -8.78 22.24 6.13
N VAL A 65 -8.88 21.87 7.40
CA VAL A 65 -7.76 22.02 8.35
C VAL A 65 -6.82 20.81 8.24
N TYR A 66 -5.52 21.08 8.20
CA TYR A 66 -4.46 20.08 8.29
C TYR A 66 -3.70 20.24 9.60
N ASP A 67 -3.59 19.15 10.38
CA ASP A 67 -2.90 19.09 11.67
C ASP A 67 -1.41 18.79 11.47
N SER A 68 -0.63 19.82 11.17
CA SER A 68 0.82 19.73 10.94
C SER A 68 1.59 19.37 12.21
N GLU A 69 1.11 19.77 13.40
CA GLU A 69 1.77 19.45 14.67
C GLU A 69 1.67 17.94 14.96
N LYS A 70 0.50 17.36 14.72
CA LYS A 70 0.30 15.92 14.83
C LYS A 70 1.18 15.15 13.84
N ALA A 71 1.25 15.60 12.58
CA ALA A 71 2.09 14.98 11.56
C ALA A 71 3.56 14.99 11.98
N ASP A 72 4.08 16.13 12.44
CA ASP A 72 5.44 16.28 12.92
C ASP A 72 5.74 15.36 14.12
N ALA A 73 4.82 15.29 15.09
CA ALA A 73 4.97 14.42 16.25
C ALA A 73 5.04 12.94 15.86
N LEU A 74 4.18 12.48 14.93
CA LEU A 74 4.18 11.11 14.45
C LEU A 74 5.44 10.76 13.64
N TRP A 75 5.93 11.69 12.80
CA TRP A 75 7.20 11.51 12.10
C TRP A 75 8.37 11.41 13.05
N LYS A 76 8.44 12.27 14.08
CA LYS A 76 9.49 12.22 15.11
C LYS A 76 9.49 10.90 15.86
N GLU A 77 8.32 10.37 16.19
CA GLU A 77 8.20 9.05 16.84
C GLU A 77 8.71 7.92 15.94
N LEU A 78 8.34 7.93 14.65
CA LEU A 78 8.85 6.94 13.68
C LEU A 78 10.36 7.06 13.51
N LEU A 79 10.89 8.28 13.30
CA LEU A 79 12.31 8.52 13.08
C LEU A 79 13.16 8.12 14.27
N LEU A 80 12.67 8.31 15.50
CA LEU A 80 13.33 7.80 16.72
C LEU A 80 13.47 6.27 16.67
N ASN A 81 12.46 5.56 16.20
CA ASN A 81 12.47 4.11 16.09
C ASN A 81 13.26 3.58 14.86
N GLN A 82 13.74 4.47 13.97
CA GLN A 82 14.69 4.13 12.90
C GLN A 82 16.15 4.18 13.37
N PHE A 83 16.40 4.41 14.66
CA PHE A 83 17.74 4.43 15.23
C PHE A 83 18.52 3.16 14.88
N HIS A 84 19.83 3.31 14.68
CA HIS A 84 20.71 2.25 14.15
C HIS A 84 20.81 0.98 14.99
N ASP A 85 20.37 1.00 16.24
CA ASP A 85 20.28 -0.17 17.11
C ASP A 85 18.86 -0.73 17.23
N ILE A 86 17.84 -0.02 16.78
CA ILE A 86 16.43 -0.48 16.77
C ILE A 86 16.07 -1.13 15.44
N LEU A 87 16.19 -0.38 14.34
CA LEU A 87 15.78 -0.84 13.00
C LEU A 87 16.57 -2.09 12.54
N PRO A 88 17.89 -2.21 12.78
CA PRO A 88 18.66 -3.41 12.41
C PRO A 88 18.32 -4.67 13.19
N GLY A 89 17.73 -4.55 14.38
CA GLY A 89 17.37 -5.72 15.18
C GLY A 89 18.42 -6.14 16.22
N SER A 90 19.36 -5.26 16.57
CA SER A 90 20.50 -5.55 17.47
C SER A 90 20.30 -5.12 18.93
N SER A 91 19.12 -4.56 19.28
CA SER A 91 18.78 -4.17 20.64
C SER A 91 18.28 -5.33 21.50
N ILE A 92 18.06 -5.06 22.79
CA ILE A 92 17.47 -6.00 23.74
C ILE A 92 15.95 -6.13 23.57
N GLY A 93 15.35 -7.23 24.07
CA GLY A 93 13.93 -7.54 23.92
C GLY A 93 12.99 -6.41 24.34
N ARG A 94 13.26 -5.75 25.49
CA ARG A 94 12.47 -4.63 26.00
C ARG A 94 12.34 -3.48 24.97
N VAL A 95 13.43 -3.15 24.30
CA VAL A 95 13.42 -2.08 23.26
C VAL A 95 12.45 -2.43 22.13
N TYR A 96 12.36 -3.69 21.72
CA TYR A 96 11.43 -4.13 20.68
C TYR A 96 9.97 -4.13 21.11
N GLU A 97 9.69 -4.38 22.37
CA GLU A 97 8.34 -4.25 22.94
C GLU A 97 7.89 -2.78 22.90
N GLU A 98 8.75 -1.87 23.34
CA GLU A 98 8.50 -0.42 23.34
C GLU A 98 8.38 0.12 21.90
N ALA A 99 9.33 -0.19 21.02
CA ALA A 99 9.32 0.22 19.61
C ALA A 99 8.09 -0.29 18.86
N ARG A 100 7.68 -1.54 19.08
CA ARG A 100 6.46 -2.10 18.48
C ARG A 100 5.22 -1.33 18.90
N LYS A 101 5.10 -1.01 20.20
CA LYS A 101 3.97 -0.25 20.73
C LYS A 101 3.93 1.17 20.14
N ALA A 102 5.06 1.86 20.10
CA ALA A 102 5.20 3.20 19.55
C ALA A 102 4.85 3.24 18.07
N VAL A 103 5.50 2.40 17.24
CA VAL A 103 5.30 2.40 15.79
C VAL A 103 3.89 1.92 15.39
N CYS A 104 3.30 0.95 16.11
CA CYS A 104 1.90 0.59 15.90
C CYS A 104 0.97 1.76 16.23
N GLY A 105 1.22 2.52 17.27
CA GLY A 105 0.48 3.74 17.60
C GLY A 105 0.57 4.80 16.51
N VAL A 106 1.74 4.98 15.90
CA VAL A 106 1.93 5.85 14.72
C VAL A 106 1.03 5.38 13.57
N ILE A 107 1.07 4.09 13.21
CA ILE A 107 0.27 3.51 12.12
C ILE A 107 -1.23 3.74 12.35
N GLU A 108 -1.72 3.41 13.54
CA GLU A 108 -3.14 3.54 13.88
C GLU A 108 -3.60 5.00 13.83
N THR A 109 -2.80 5.91 14.39
CA THR A 109 -3.13 7.33 14.44
C THR A 109 -3.09 7.94 13.05
N ALA A 110 -2.07 7.64 12.24
CA ALA A 110 -1.94 8.15 10.88
C ALA A 110 -3.09 7.65 9.99
N ASN A 111 -3.45 6.36 10.06
CA ASN A 111 -4.57 5.80 9.30
C ASN A 111 -5.89 6.47 9.67
N LYS A 112 -6.19 6.59 10.97
CA LYS A 112 -7.40 7.28 11.44
C LYS A 112 -7.47 8.73 10.93
N GLN A 113 -6.35 9.42 10.94
CA GLN A 113 -6.30 10.80 10.47
C GLN A 113 -6.45 10.88 8.95
N ALA A 114 -5.86 9.93 8.19
CA ALA A 114 -6.05 9.82 6.75
C ALA A 114 -7.53 9.57 6.41
N ASP A 115 -8.22 8.69 7.14
CA ASP A 115 -9.66 8.42 6.95
C ASP A 115 -10.49 9.69 7.19
N ILE A 116 -10.16 10.48 8.22
CA ILE A 116 -10.81 11.77 8.46
C ILE A 116 -10.60 12.72 7.28
N TYR A 117 -9.38 12.87 6.79
CA TYR A 117 -9.08 13.73 5.65
C TYR A 117 -9.77 13.26 4.37
N MET A 118 -9.75 11.96 4.08
CA MET A 118 -10.46 11.38 2.94
C MET A 118 -11.96 11.62 3.03
N SER A 119 -12.56 11.45 4.21
CA SER A 119 -14.01 11.68 4.40
C SER A 119 -14.42 13.13 4.14
N GLN A 120 -13.53 14.10 4.36
CA GLN A 120 -13.76 15.51 4.07
C GLN A 120 -13.67 15.86 2.58
N LEU A 121 -13.06 14.97 1.77
CA LEU A 121 -12.91 15.16 0.31
C LEU A 121 -14.10 14.64 -0.48
N VAL A 122 -15.01 13.92 0.15
CA VAL A 122 -16.11 13.21 -0.50
C VAL A 122 -17.44 13.78 -0.08
N THR A 123 -18.31 14.04 -1.06
CA THR A 123 -19.74 14.23 -0.82
C THR A 123 -20.45 12.93 -1.15
N LYS A 124 -21.00 12.25 -0.14
CA LYS A 124 -21.87 11.09 -0.34
C LYS A 124 -23.27 11.56 -0.65
N GLU A 125 -23.88 11.03 -1.70
CA GLU A 125 -25.30 11.27 -2.00
C GLU A 125 -26.18 10.26 -1.27
N ASN A 126 -25.67 9.03 -1.07
CA ASN A 126 -26.38 7.97 -0.37
C ASN A 126 -25.47 7.27 0.65
N GLU A 127 -26.06 6.70 1.69
CA GLU A 127 -25.33 5.98 2.75
C GLU A 127 -24.52 4.77 2.21
N ASN A 128 -25.02 4.14 1.14
CA ASN A 128 -24.40 2.97 0.54
C ASN A 128 -23.28 3.31 -0.46
N ASP A 129 -23.03 4.57 -0.77
CA ASP A 129 -21.99 4.98 -1.71
C ASP A 129 -20.60 4.69 -1.11
N VAL A 130 -19.73 4.08 -1.92
CA VAL A 130 -18.35 3.74 -1.53
C VAL A 130 -17.36 4.51 -2.40
N THR A 131 -16.54 5.33 -1.76
CA THR A 131 -15.46 6.04 -2.44
C THR A 131 -14.13 5.34 -2.19
N LEU A 132 -13.43 5.01 -3.26
CA LEU A 132 -12.13 4.38 -3.29
C LEU A 132 -11.08 5.42 -3.66
N PHE A 133 -9.99 5.46 -2.91
CA PHE A 133 -8.90 6.41 -3.09
C PHE A 133 -7.65 5.72 -3.63
N ASN A 134 -6.91 6.42 -4.50
CA ASN A 134 -5.64 5.98 -5.04
C ASN A 134 -4.57 7.05 -4.79
N SER A 135 -3.64 6.76 -3.92
CA SER A 135 -2.53 7.66 -3.58
C SER A 135 -1.31 7.56 -4.51
N PHE A 136 -1.36 6.67 -5.50
CA PHE A 136 -0.28 6.53 -6.47
C PHE A 136 -0.43 7.51 -7.63
N GLY A 137 0.71 7.93 -8.20
CA GLY A 137 0.76 8.80 -9.38
C GLY A 137 0.42 8.13 -10.71
N PHE A 138 -0.17 6.93 -10.69
CA PHE A 138 -0.61 6.17 -11.86
C PHE A 138 -1.98 5.55 -11.63
N GLU A 139 -2.71 5.29 -12.71
CA GLU A 139 -4.00 4.60 -12.67
C GLU A 139 -3.86 3.22 -12.05
N ARG A 140 -4.77 2.89 -11.15
CA ARG A 140 -4.78 1.60 -10.47
C ARG A 140 -6.00 0.79 -10.86
N LYS A 141 -5.74 -0.39 -11.46
CA LYS A 141 -6.75 -1.43 -11.71
C LYS A 141 -6.63 -2.50 -10.64
N THR A 142 -7.69 -2.73 -9.90
CA THR A 142 -7.63 -3.65 -8.76
C THR A 142 -8.99 -4.25 -8.44
N VAL A 143 -8.97 -5.36 -7.71
CA VAL A 143 -10.16 -5.96 -7.11
C VAL A 143 -10.34 -5.39 -5.71
N VAL A 144 -11.53 -4.94 -5.40
CA VAL A 144 -11.92 -4.45 -4.08
C VAL A 144 -13.08 -5.25 -3.52
N GLU A 145 -13.17 -5.29 -2.21
CA GLU A 145 -14.33 -5.82 -1.50
C GLU A 145 -15.35 -4.70 -1.28
N LEU A 146 -16.60 -5.00 -1.60
CA LEU A 146 -17.72 -4.06 -1.46
C LEU A 146 -18.74 -4.60 -0.47
N PRO A 147 -19.53 -3.70 0.16
CA PRO A 147 -20.69 -4.10 0.97
C PRO A 147 -21.70 -4.94 0.18
N GLU A 148 -22.51 -5.72 0.89
CA GLU A 148 -23.56 -6.58 0.30
C GLU A 148 -24.57 -5.78 -0.57
N ALA A 149 -24.77 -4.51 -0.29
CA ALA A 149 -25.62 -3.62 -1.10
C ALA A 149 -25.22 -3.57 -2.59
N PHE A 150 -23.98 -3.96 -2.92
CA PHE A 150 -23.47 -4.02 -4.29
C PHE A 150 -23.63 -5.40 -4.95
N ALA A 151 -24.24 -6.37 -4.30
CA ALA A 151 -24.33 -7.74 -4.80
C ALA A 151 -25.04 -7.86 -6.17
N ASP A 152 -25.96 -6.95 -6.46
CA ASP A 152 -26.68 -6.91 -7.74
C ASP A 152 -25.93 -6.14 -8.84
N GLY A 153 -24.86 -5.42 -8.50
CA GLY A 153 -24.01 -4.66 -9.42
C GLY A 153 -23.57 -3.32 -8.85
N ALA A 154 -22.66 -2.68 -9.56
CA ALA A 154 -22.15 -1.33 -9.27
C ALA A 154 -22.01 -0.51 -10.54
N LYS A 155 -22.05 0.80 -10.40
CA LYS A 155 -21.63 1.76 -11.40
C LYS A 155 -20.79 2.86 -10.76
N THR A 156 -19.97 3.53 -11.55
CA THR A 156 -19.31 4.76 -11.10
C THR A 156 -20.33 5.87 -10.94
N PHE A 157 -19.95 6.94 -10.25
CA PHE A 157 -20.79 8.11 -10.12
C PHE A 157 -21.14 8.74 -11.49
N GLU A 158 -20.24 8.64 -12.45
CA GLU A 158 -20.43 9.08 -13.85
C GLU A 158 -21.36 8.16 -14.66
N GLY A 159 -21.76 7.01 -14.09
CA GLY A 159 -22.71 6.09 -14.69
C GLY A 159 -22.11 4.90 -15.43
N GLU A 160 -20.80 4.73 -15.43
CA GLU A 160 -20.12 3.58 -16.03
C GLU A 160 -20.33 2.30 -15.21
N GLU A 161 -20.76 1.23 -15.85
CA GLU A 161 -20.95 -0.07 -15.18
C GLU A 161 -19.62 -0.67 -14.75
N VAL A 162 -19.58 -1.14 -13.49
CA VAL A 162 -18.43 -1.80 -12.90
C VAL A 162 -18.70 -3.30 -12.77
N PHE A 163 -17.68 -4.11 -13.10
CA PHE A 163 -17.78 -5.55 -12.91
C PHE A 163 -17.86 -5.89 -11.43
N VAL A 164 -18.92 -6.60 -11.05
CA VAL A 164 -19.15 -7.07 -9.68
C VAL A 164 -19.44 -8.57 -9.72
N GLU A 165 -18.87 -9.32 -8.81
CA GLU A 165 -19.09 -10.73 -8.60
C GLU A 165 -19.38 -11.02 -7.12
N LYS A 166 -20.49 -11.70 -6.86
CA LYS A 166 -20.78 -12.26 -5.53
C LYS A 166 -20.09 -13.59 -5.39
N THR A 167 -19.15 -13.68 -4.44
CA THR A 167 -18.38 -14.88 -4.12
C THR A 167 -18.77 -15.44 -2.75
N PRO A 168 -18.38 -16.65 -2.39
CA PRO A 168 -18.54 -17.17 -1.02
C PRO A 168 -17.82 -16.32 0.05
N PHE A 169 -16.89 -15.47 -0.36
CA PHE A 169 -16.08 -14.61 0.52
C PHE A 169 -16.49 -13.14 0.48
N GLY A 170 -17.66 -12.80 -0.06
CA GLY A 170 -18.17 -11.44 -0.16
C GLY A 170 -18.32 -10.93 -1.60
N VAL A 171 -18.75 -9.73 -1.72
CA VAL A 171 -18.94 -9.04 -3.02
C VAL A 171 -17.60 -8.45 -3.46
N LYS A 172 -17.15 -8.78 -4.66
CA LYS A 172 -15.89 -8.29 -5.24
C LYS A 172 -16.18 -7.46 -6.48
N ALA A 173 -15.46 -6.37 -6.65
CA ALA A 173 -15.55 -5.52 -7.84
C ALA A 173 -14.19 -5.30 -8.47
N TRP A 174 -14.14 -5.30 -9.80
CA TRP A 174 -12.97 -4.87 -10.56
C TRP A 174 -13.09 -3.40 -10.88
N VAL A 175 -12.21 -2.59 -10.31
CA VAL A 175 -12.30 -1.12 -10.38
C VAL A 175 -11.05 -0.51 -10.99
N THR A 176 -11.26 0.62 -11.66
CA THR A 176 -10.19 1.50 -12.12
C THR A 176 -10.26 2.79 -11.32
N ILE A 177 -9.16 3.20 -10.69
CA ILE A 177 -9.09 4.40 -9.87
C ILE A 177 -8.01 5.31 -10.46
N PRO A 178 -8.33 6.59 -10.76
CA PRO A 178 -7.39 7.50 -11.41
C PRO A 178 -6.16 7.81 -10.55
N PRO A 179 -5.05 8.30 -11.16
CA PRO A 179 -3.86 8.70 -10.43
C PRO A 179 -4.16 9.80 -9.42
N CYS A 180 -3.59 9.70 -8.20
CA CYS A 180 -3.76 10.69 -7.12
C CYS A 180 -5.22 11.15 -6.99
N GLY A 181 -6.17 10.21 -7.08
CA GLY A 181 -7.59 10.53 -7.19
C GLY A 181 -8.49 9.53 -6.49
N ALA A 182 -9.77 9.66 -6.77
CA ALA A 182 -10.79 8.81 -6.18
C ALA A 182 -11.82 8.38 -7.24
N ALA A 183 -12.49 7.26 -6.98
CA ALA A 183 -13.65 6.77 -7.73
C ALA A 183 -14.77 6.42 -6.76
N THR A 184 -15.94 7.00 -6.95
CA THR A 184 -17.12 6.69 -6.14
C THR A 184 -17.98 5.67 -6.87
N LEU A 185 -18.33 4.60 -6.18
CA LEU A 185 -19.21 3.55 -6.65
C LEU A 185 -20.56 3.68 -5.97
N VAL A 186 -21.60 3.49 -6.74
CA VAL A 186 -23.00 3.46 -6.26
C VAL A 186 -23.61 2.10 -6.56
N PRO A 187 -24.45 1.53 -5.67
CA PRO A 187 -25.17 0.29 -5.93
C PRO A 187 -26.05 0.43 -7.18
N TYR A 188 -26.02 -0.58 -8.04
CA TYR A 188 -26.76 -0.56 -9.28
C TYR A 188 -27.32 -1.95 -9.59
N LYS A 189 -28.60 -2.02 -9.94
CA LYS A 189 -29.22 -3.28 -10.34
C LYS A 189 -28.92 -3.56 -11.82
N LYS A 190 -28.01 -4.48 -12.07
CA LYS A 190 -27.56 -4.84 -13.42
C LYS A 190 -28.65 -5.54 -14.21
N LYS A 191 -28.91 -5.08 -15.42
CA LYS A 191 -29.60 -5.86 -16.45
C LYS A 191 -28.55 -6.83 -17.00
N ASN A 192 -28.83 -8.15 -16.96
CA ASN A 192 -27.93 -9.25 -17.38
C ASN A 192 -27.03 -8.86 -18.57
N VAL A 193 -25.74 -8.67 -18.29
CA VAL A 193 -24.69 -8.54 -19.29
C VAL A 193 -23.82 -9.79 -19.17
N GLU A 194 -23.77 -10.59 -20.24
CA GLU A 194 -22.83 -11.71 -20.32
C GLU A 194 -21.39 -11.17 -20.22
N GLN A 195 -20.67 -11.68 -19.25
CA GLN A 195 -19.24 -11.37 -19.14
C GLN A 195 -18.41 -12.54 -19.61
N LYS A 196 -17.26 -12.26 -20.22
CA LYS A 196 -16.24 -13.26 -20.54
C LYS A 196 -15.72 -13.86 -19.23
N ALA A 197 -16.36 -14.91 -18.78
CA ALA A 197 -15.95 -15.68 -17.62
C ALA A 197 -14.60 -16.36 -17.87
N VAL A 198 -13.87 -16.67 -16.81
CA VAL A 198 -12.79 -17.64 -16.87
C VAL A 198 -13.39 -18.97 -17.31
N LEU A 199 -12.90 -19.52 -18.41
CA LEU A 199 -13.31 -20.85 -18.86
C LEU A 199 -12.70 -21.89 -17.93
N ALA A 200 -13.56 -22.72 -17.33
CA ALA A 200 -13.14 -23.84 -16.51
C ALA A 200 -13.46 -25.15 -17.25
N GLU A 201 -12.44 -25.93 -17.59
CA GLU A 201 -12.54 -27.19 -18.30
C GLU A 201 -11.99 -28.35 -17.48
N LYS A 202 -12.75 -29.46 -17.38
CA LYS A 202 -12.21 -30.69 -16.84
C LYS A 202 -11.35 -31.37 -17.91
N THR A 203 -10.11 -31.63 -17.55
CA THR A 203 -9.16 -32.39 -18.39
C THR A 203 -9.03 -33.83 -17.87
N THR A 204 -8.42 -34.72 -18.64
CA THR A 204 -8.16 -36.11 -18.23
C THR A 204 -7.31 -36.20 -16.96
N ASP A 205 -6.47 -35.19 -16.69
CA ASP A 205 -5.50 -35.16 -15.59
C ASP A 205 -5.84 -34.11 -14.50
N GLY A 206 -6.93 -33.35 -14.64
CA GLY A 206 -7.28 -32.35 -13.65
C GLY A 206 -8.27 -31.28 -14.17
N ILE A 207 -7.97 -30.03 -13.93
CA ILE A 207 -8.77 -28.88 -14.34
C ILE A 207 -7.88 -27.87 -15.07
N ALA A 208 -8.37 -27.30 -16.15
CA ALA A 208 -7.78 -26.13 -16.80
C ALA A 208 -8.68 -24.90 -16.57
N LEU A 209 -8.07 -23.81 -16.17
CA LEU A 209 -8.70 -22.49 -16.06
C LEU A 209 -8.03 -21.58 -17.08
N GLU A 210 -8.80 -20.89 -17.89
CA GLU A 210 -8.26 -20.06 -18.96
C GLU A 210 -9.04 -18.74 -19.13
N ASN A 211 -8.30 -17.65 -19.31
CA ASN A 211 -8.81 -16.39 -19.78
C ASN A 211 -7.94 -15.88 -20.94
N SER A 212 -8.16 -14.64 -21.40
CA SER A 212 -7.41 -14.04 -22.51
C SER A 212 -5.92 -13.83 -22.25
N GLN A 213 -5.44 -13.97 -20.99
CA GLN A 213 -4.09 -13.64 -20.59
C GLN A 213 -3.33 -14.82 -19.99
N VAL A 214 -4.04 -15.71 -19.29
CA VAL A 214 -3.43 -16.80 -18.50
C VAL A 214 -4.19 -18.08 -18.67
N ARG A 215 -3.44 -19.20 -18.78
CA ARG A 215 -3.97 -20.56 -18.70
C ARG A 215 -3.30 -21.28 -17.53
N VAL A 216 -4.10 -21.74 -16.58
CA VAL A 216 -3.65 -22.50 -15.41
C VAL A 216 -4.13 -23.93 -15.52
N LYS A 217 -3.21 -24.90 -15.39
CA LYS A 217 -3.55 -26.33 -15.33
C LYS A 217 -3.26 -26.86 -13.94
N ILE A 218 -4.25 -27.42 -13.29
CA ILE A 218 -4.14 -28.04 -11.98
C ILE A 218 -4.35 -29.53 -12.17
N ASN A 219 -3.34 -30.34 -11.91
CA ASN A 219 -3.46 -31.81 -12.00
C ASN A 219 -4.14 -32.40 -10.76
N LYS A 220 -4.37 -33.72 -10.76
CA LYS A 220 -5.05 -34.42 -9.65
C LYS A 220 -4.30 -34.39 -8.31
N LYS A 221 -3.06 -33.95 -8.30
CA LYS A 221 -2.20 -33.84 -7.10
C LYS A 221 -2.13 -32.44 -6.54
N GLY A 222 -2.66 -31.42 -7.24
CA GLY A 222 -2.63 -30.00 -6.91
C GLY A 222 -1.51 -29.24 -7.61
#